data_a2382ff38980669912222635224af746
#
_entry.id   a2382ff38980669912222635224af746
#
_cell.length_a   1.000
_cell.length_b   1.000
_cell.length_c   1.000
_cell.angle_alpha   90.00
_cell.angle_beta   90.00
_cell.angle_gamma   90.00
#
_symmetry.space_group_name_H-M   'P 1'
#
loop_
_entity.id
_entity.type
_entity.pdbx_description
1 polymer ?
#
loop_
_entity_poly.entity_id
_entity_poly.type
_entity_poly.pdbx_seq_one_letter_code
_entity_poly.pdbx_strand_id
1 'polypeptide(L)'
;DYFLGIAFIVFLKQNVDICVIETGLGGRLDATNAVKNPVLDIIATISLEHTAILGNTIEKIAKEKSGIIKNNVPVVFIKDKKSVTDIIEKKAEDNNCEAYGVTQKDFQIIKNYGYCIDFSLNNMYYKNDCFTITTGAVYQVQNCSLALTAAEVLKKTGVVKLESNAVHKAVKKVQWHGRMEQIADNIYVDGAHNPEGIEALICSVSPITCGRK
;
A
#
# COMPACT_ATOMS: atom_id res chain seq x y z
N ASP A 1 15.74 -10.03 -13.57
CA ASP A 1 15.73 -11.11 -12.57
C ASP A 1 17.06 -11.26 -11.84
N TYR A 2 18.21 -10.85 -12.43
CA TYR A 2 19.51 -10.89 -11.76
C TYR A 2 19.53 -10.03 -10.49
N PHE A 3 18.95 -8.82 -10.53
CA PHE A 3 18.90 -7.93 -9.37
C PHE A 3 18.11 -8.51 -8.20
N LEU A 4 17.01 -9.21 -8.48
CA LEU A 4 16.24 -9.89 -7.42
C LEU A 4 17.06 -11.02 -6.79
N GLY A 5 17.76 -11.81 -7.59
CA GLY A 5 18.68 -12.85 -7.08
C GLY A 5 19.79 -12.28 -6.20
N ILE A 6 20.40 -11.16 -6.61
CA ILE A 6 21.40 -10.45 -5.81
C ILE A 6 20.78 -9.93 -4.51
N ALA A 7 19.57 -9.33 -4.56
CA ALA A 7 18.88 -8.85 -3.36
C ALA A 7 18.65 -9.98 -2.35
N PHE A 8 18.18 -11.16 -2.78
CA PHE A 8 18.02 -12.31 -1.88
C PHE A 8 19.34 -12.77 -1.25
N ILE A 9 20.45 -12.79 -2.02
CA ILE A 9 21.76 -13.13 -1.47
C ILE A 9 22.19 -12.10 -0.42
N VAL A 10 21.93 -10.81 -0.66
CA VAL A 10 22.24 -9.74 0.30
C VAL A 10 21.40 -9.90 1.57
N PHE A 11 20.09 -10.12 1.45
CA PHE A 11 19.20 -10.34 2.60
C PHE A 11 19.66 -11.53 3.45
N LEU A 12 20.02 -12.64 2.81
CA LEU A 12 20.58 -13.81 3.51
C LEU A 12 21.90 -13.49 4.23
N LYS A 13 22.82 -12.77 3.57
CA LYS A 13 24.11 -12.39 4.17
C LYS A 13 23.95 -11.41 5.32
N GLN A 14 22.97 -10.53 5.27
CA GLN A 14 22.69 -9.53 6.32
C GLN A 14 21.82 -10.09 7.45
N ASN A 15 21.35 -11.34 7.36
CA ASN A 15 20.45 -11.98 8.31
C ASN A 15 19.24 -11.09 8.67
N VAL A 16 18.59 -10.53 7.64
CA VAL A 16 17.42 -9.67 7.86
C VAL A 16 16.25 -10.49 8.41
N ASP A 17 15.54 -9.95 9.39
CA ASP A 17 14.39 -10.62 10.01
C ASP A 17 13.18 -10.68 9.08
N ILE A 18 12.94 -9.62 8.30
CA ILE A 18 11.82 -9.49 7.36
C ILE A 18 12.29 -8.76 6.10
N CYS A 19 11.83 -9.24 4.95
CA CYS A 19 11.99 -8.58 3.66
C CYS A 19 10.65 -8.07 3.16
N VAL A 20 10.60 -6.81 2.73
CA VAL A 20 9.48 -6.27 1.96
C VAL A 20 9.88 -6.27 0.49
N ILE A 21 9.14 -7.03 -0.33
CA ILE A 21 9.46 -7.23 -1.75
C ILE A 21 8.35 -6.61 -2.58
N GLU A 22 8.70 -5.59 -3.35
CA GLU A 22 7.77 -4.94 -4.27
C GLU A 22 7.75 -5.66 -5.61
N THR A 23 6.53 -5.95 -6.10
CA THR A 23 6.31 -6.49 -7.45
C THR A 23 6.62 -5.42 -8.50
N GLY A 24 7.44 -5.76 -9.49
CA GLY A 24 7.82 -4.81 -10.54
C GLY A 24 6.69 -4.55 -11.52
N LEU A 25 6.01 -5.61 -12.01
CA LEU A 25 4.90 -5.48 -12.97
C LEU A 25 3.87 -6.60 -12.80
N GLY A 26 2.61 -6.21 -12.68
CA GLY A 26 1.50 -7.15 -12.58
C GLY A 26 1.50 -7.93 -11.27
N GLY A 27 1.97 -9.16 -11.27
CA GLY A 27 2.06 -10.03 -10.10
C GLY A 27 2.26 -11.50 -10.48
N ARG A 28 1.29 -12.10 -11.17
CA ARG A 28 1.29 -13.54 -11.51
C ARG A 28 2.57 -14.02 -12.20
N LEU A 29 3.11 -13.25 -13.13
CA LEU A 29 4.31 -13.56 -13.92
C LEU A 29 5.53 -12.73 -13.52
N ASP A 30 5.42 -11.93 -12.46
CA ASP A 30 6.55 -11.14 -11.97
C ASP A 30 7.63 -12.04 -11.34
N ALA A 31 8.88 -11.65 -11.46
CA ALA A 31 10.01 -12.41 -10.92
C ALA A 31 9.91 -12.58 -9.41
N THR A 32 9.37 -11.57 -8.68
CA THR A 32 9.15 -11.64 -7.23
C THR A 32 8.18 -12.75 -6.83
N ASN A 33 7.30 -13.17 -7.75
CA ASN A 33 6.34 -14.25 -7.52
C ASN A 33 6.99 -15.65 -7.41
N ALA A 34 8.32 -15.75 -7.62
CA ALA A 34 9.12 -16.93 -7.33
C ALA A 34 9.19 -17.25 -5.83
N VAL A 35 8.93 -16.26 -4.94
CA VAL A 35 8.78 -16.50 -3.50
C VAL A 35 7.56 -17.38 -3.26
N LYS A 36 7.79 -18.58 -2.74
CA LYS A 36 6.74 -19.59 -2.58
C LYS A 36 5.91 -19.43 -1.31
N ASN A 37 6.57 -18.99 -0.23
CA ASN A 37 5.97 -18.94 1.10
C ASN A 37 6.20 -17.54 1.71
N PRO A 38 5.55 -16.49 1.19
CA PRO A 38 5.57 -15.19 1.89
C PRO A 38 4.78 -15.32 3.19
N VAL A 39 5.02 -14.44 4.14
CA VAL A 39 4.28 -14.40 5.41
C VAL A 39 3.01 -13.56 5.32
N LEU A 40 2.93 -12.71 4.29
CA LEU A 40 1.79 -11.84 4.00
C LEU A 40 1.86 -11.37 2.55
N ASP A 41 0.73 -11.37 1.87
CA ASP A 41 0.56 -10.72 0.57
C ASP A 41 -0.17 -9.39 0.75
N ILE A 42 0.29 -8.34 0.05
CA ILE A 42 -0.31 -7.00 0.13
C ILE A 42 -0.65 -6.53 -1.27
N ILE A 43 -1.90 -6.09 -1.48
CA ILE A 43 -2.35 -5.54 -2.76
C ILE A 43 -2.87 -4.11 -2.52
N ALA A 44 -2.12 -3.13 -3.02
CA ALA A 44 -2.51 -1.72 -2.98
C ALA A 44 -3.63 -1.41 -3.99
N THR A 45 -3.94 -0.13 -4.17
CA THR A 45 -4.95 0.32 -5.14
C THR A 45 -4.67 -0.21 -6.54
N ILE A 46 -5.70 -0.72 -7.21
CA ILE A 46 -5.62 -1.19 -8.60
C ILE A 46 -6.27 -0.17 -9.51
N SER A 47 -5.48 0.32 -10.46
CA SER A 47 -5.88 1.28 -11.48
C SER A 47 -5.59 0.77 -12.89
N LEU A 48 -6.09 1.48 -13.91
CA LEU A 48 -5.75 1.21 -15.30
C LEU A 48 -4.31 1.69 -15.58
N GLU A 49 -3.37 0.75 -15.51
CA GLU A 49 -1.96 0.99 -15.78
C GLU A 49 -1.37 -0.17 -16.59
N HIS A 50 -0.30 0.09 -17.33
CA HIS A 50 0.38 -0.92 -18.14
C HIS A 50 -0.58 -1.77 -19.00
N THR A 51 -1.62 -1.14 -19.56
CA THR A 51 -2.72 -1.81 -20.26
C THR A 51 -2.27 -2.63 -21.48
N ALA A 52 -1.15 -2.27 -22.11
CA ALA A 52 -0.57 -3.02 -23.20
C ALA A 52 -0.05 -4.43 -22.79
N ILE A 53 0.25 -4.62 -21.49
CA ILE A 53 0.81 -5.87 -20.96
C ILE A 53 -0.19 -6.59 -20.06
N LEU A 54 -0.81 -5.87 -19.13
CA LEU A 54 -1.68 -6.46 -18.09
C LEU A 54 -3.13 -6.61 -18.54
N GLY A 55 -3.48 -5.99 -19.69
CA GLY A 55 -4.83 -6.00 -20.25
C GLY A 55 -5.57 -4.68 -20.07
N ASN A 56 -6.60 -4.50 -20.90
CA ASN A 56 -7.30 -3.23 -21.11
C ASN A 56 -8.51 -3.01 -20.18
N THR A 57 -8.70 -3.86 -19.19
CA THR A 57 -9.76 -3.70 -18.17
C THR A 57 -9.19 -3.86 -16.76
N ILE A 58 -9.82 -3.20 -15.79
CA ILE A 58 -9.38 -3.25 -14.40
C ILE A 58 -9.46 -4.67 -13.82
N GLU A 59 -10.41 -5.48 -14.30
CA GLU A 59 -10.58 -6.88 -13.88
C GLU A 59 -9.42 -7.76 -14.37
N LYS A 60 -8.89 -7.52 -15.57
CA LYS A 60 -7.71 -8.21 -16.07
C LYS A 60 -6.49 -7.87 -15.24
N ILE A 61 -6.29 -6.58 -14.95
CA ILE A 61 -5.19 -6.12 -14.10
C ILE A 61 -5.31 -6.69 -12.68
N ALA A 62 -6.53 -6.71 -12.11
CA ALA A 62 -6.79 -7.31 -10.81
C ALA A 62 -6.44 -8.80 -10.76
N LYS A 63 -6.76 -9.56 -11.82
CA LYS A 63 -6.38 -10.98 -11.95
C LYS A 63 -4.86 -11.17 -11.99
N GLU A 64 -4.13 -10.33 -12.72
CA GLU A 64 -2.66 -10.40 -12.77
C GLU A 64 -2.05 -10.04 -11.40
N LYS A 65 -2.53 -8.98 -10.75
CA LYS A 65 -2.03 -8.57 -9.44
C LYS A 65 -2.39 -9.58 -8.34
N SER A 66 -3.61 -10.13 -8.34
CA SER A 66 -4.03 -11.16 -7.37
C SER A 66 -3.30 -12.50 -7.54
N GLY A 67 -2.57 -12.67 -8.64
CA GLY A 67 -1.71 -13.84 -8.87
C GLY A 67 -0.54 -13.99 -7.89
N ILE A 68 -0.25 -13.00 -7.04
CA ILE A 68 0.72 -13.13 -5.96
C ILE A 68 0.18 -13.92 -4.76
N ILE A 69 -1.15 -13.98 -4.58
CA ILE A 69 -1.78 -14.63 -3.42
C ILE A 69 -1.43 -16.12 -3.40
N LYS A 70 -0.74 -16.55 -2.34
CA LYS A 70 -0.29 -17.93 -2.13
C LYS A 70 -1.24 -18.70 -1.22
N ASN A 71 -1.20 -20.01 -1.32
CA ASN A 71 -2.04 -20.89 -0.51
C ASN A 71 -1.76 -20.72 1.00
N ASN A 72 -2.81 -20.54 1.79
CA ASN A 72 -2.77 -20.38 3.24
C ASN A 72 -1.96 -19.16 3.74
N VAL A 73 -1.72 -18.18 2.88
CA VAL A 73 -1.06 -16.93 3.24
C VAL A 73 -2.10 -15.83 3.35
N PRO A 74 -2.17 -15.07 4.47
CA PRO A 74 -3.11 -13.97 4.59
C PRO A 74 -2.84 -12.89 3.54
N VAL A 75 -3.89 -12.21 3.08
CA VAL A 75 -3.79 -11.09 2.16
C VAL A 75 -4.45 -9.84 2.72
N VAL A 76 -3.75 -8.70 2.66
CA VAL A 76 -4.29 -7.38 3.00
C VAL A 76 -4.40 -6.57 1.71
N PHE A 77 -5.53 -5.94 1.47
CA PHE A 77 -5.77 -5.24 0.20
C PHE A 77 -6.69 -4.03 0.34
N ILE A 78 -6.59 -3.10 -0.61
CA ILE A 78 -7.53 -1.97 -0.70
C ILE A 78 -8.86 -2.44 -1.31
N LYS A 79 -9.94 -2.23 -0.57
CA LYS A 79 -11.31 -2.60 -0.94
C LYS A 79 -12.06 -1.34 -1.37
N ASP A 80 -11.99 -1.00 -2.67
CA ASP A 80 -12.67 0.17 -3.24
C ASP A 80 -13.68 -0.20 -4.34
N LYS A 81 -13.22 -0.70 -5.48
CA LYS A 81 -14.05 -1.08 -6.63
C LYS A 81 -14.57 -2.50 -6.47
N LYS A 82 -15.90 -2.67 -6.53
CA LYS A 82 -16.54 -3.98 -6.27
C LYS A 82 -15.97 -5.10 -7.17
N SER A 83 -15.81 -4.87 -8.48
CA SER A 83 -15.29 -5.89 -9.40
C SER A 83 -13.86 -6.33 -9.06
N VAL A 84 -13.01 -5.42 -8.58
CA VAL A 84 -11.65 -5.70 -8.11
C VAL A 84 -11.68 -6.50 -6.81
N THR A 85 -12.50 -6.05 -5.86
CA THR A 85 -12.70 -6.70 -4.56
C THR A 85 -13.14 -8.16 -4.74
N ASP A 86 -14.17 -8.39 -5.56
CA ASP A 86 -14.73 -9.73 -5.82
C ASP A 86 -13.66 -10.68 -6.40
N ILE A 87 -12.74 -10.17 -7.24
CA ILE A 87 -11.63 -10.97 -7.80
C ILE A 87 -10.60 -11.33 -6.73
N ILE A 88 -10.22 -10.37 -5.87
CA ILE A 88 -9.22 -10.62 -4.83
C ILE A 88 -9.79 -11.56 -3.77
N GLU A 89 -11.02 -11.32 -3.30
CA GLU A 89 -11.70 -12.15 -2.31
C GLU A 89 -11.90 -13.59 -2.83
N LYS A 90 -12.33 -13.74 -4.09
CA LYS A 90 -12.45 -15.04 -4.73
C LYS A 90 -11.10 -15.77 -4.81
N LYS A 91 -10.03 -15.06 -5.20
CA LYS A 91 -8.69 -15.64 -5.25
C LYS A 91 -8.18 -16.04 -3.86
N ALA A 92 -8.48 -15.27 -2.83
CA ALA A 92 -8.14 -15.59 -1.44
C ALA A 92 -8.91 -16.85 -0.97
N GLU A 93 -10.21 -16.92 -1.25
CA GLU A 93 -11.05 -18.10 -0.95
C GLU A 93 -10.49 -19.36 -1.63
N ASP A 94 -10.20 -19.30 -2.94
CA ASP A 94 -9.66 -20.41 -3.73
C ASP A 94 -8.30 -20.91 -3.19
N ASN A 95 -7.55 -20.04 -2.53
CA ASN A 95 -6.24 -20.34 -1.93
C ASN A 95 -6.31 -20.57 -0.41
N ASN A 96 -7.52 -20.64 0.17
CA ASN A 96 -7.74 -20.82 1.61
C ASN A 96 -7.02 -19.75 2.46
N CYS A 97 -7.12 -18.47 2.06
CA CYS A 97 -6.46 -17.34 2.70
C CYS A 97 -7.44 -16.50 3.50
N GLU A 98 -7.02 -15.99 4.67
CA GLU A 98 -7.72 -14.90 5.34
C GLU A 98 -7.51 -13.61 4.55
N ALA A 99 -8.60 -12.91 4.18
CA ALA A 99 -8.57 -11.68 3.41
C ALA A 99 -8.98 -10.47 4.25
N TYR A 100 -8.13 -9.45 4.32
CA TYR A 100 -8.32 -8.23 5.11
C TYR A 100 -8.45 -7.03 4.18
N GLY A 101 -9.69 -6.61 3.91
CA GLY A 101 -9.96 -5.46 3.04
C GLY A 101 -9.94 -4.16 3.83
N VAL A 102 -9.15 -3.18 3.39
CA VAL A 102 -9.12 -1.80 3.90
C VAL A 102 -10.00 -0.92 3.04
N THR A 103 -10.94 -0.23 3.64
CA THR A 103 -11.93 0.64 3.00
C THR A 103 -11.72 2.11 3.35
N GLN A 104 -12.33 3.01 2.59
CA GLN A 104 -12.38 4.44 2.89
C GLN A 104 -13.02 4.75 4.26
N LYS A 105 -13.83 3.83 4.82
CA LYS A 105 -14.50 4.00 6.10
C LYS A 105 -13.61 3.69 7.31
N ASP A 106 -12.49 3.02 7.06
CA ASP A 106 -11.55 2.60 8.10
C ASP A 106 -10.65 3.74 8.57
N PHE A 107 -10.61 4.86 7.84
CA PHE A 107 -9.80 6.02 8.20
C PHE A 107 -10.52 7.34 7.93
N GLN A 108 -10.14 8.36 8.70
CA GLN A 108 -10.65 9.72 8.53
C GLN A 108 -9.51 10.72 8.66
N ILE A 109 -9.36 11.60 7.68
CA ILE A 109 -8.43 12.74 7.79
C ILE A 109 -9.01 13.72 8.79
N ILE A 110 -8.25 14.00 9.85
CA ILE A 110 -8.61 14.97 10.89
C ILE A 110 -8.18 16.36 10.42
N LYS A 111 -6.93 16.48 9.96
CA LYS A 111 -6.38 17.75 9.49
C LYS A 111 -5.23 17.54 8.51
N ASN A 112 -5.24 18.33 7.43
CA ASN A 112 -4.14 18.42 6.48
C ASN A 112 -3.45 19.79 6.64
N TYR A 113 -2.16 19.77 6.96
CA TYR A 113 -1.33 20.98 7.14
C TYR A 113 -0.51 21.31 5.88
N GLY A 114 -0.65 20.52 4.81
CA GLY A 114 0.12 20.66 3.58
C GLY A 114 1.46 19.90 3.59
N TYR A 115 2.15 19.83 4.72
CA TYR A 115 3.41 19.11 4.92
C TYR A 115 3.25 17.87 5.81
N CYS A 116 2.16 17.76 6.54
CA CYS A 116 1.78 16.56 7.29
C CYS A 116 0.26 16.43 7.36
N ILE A 117 -0.22 15.24 7.62
CA ILE A 117 -1.64 14.91 7.76
C ILE A 117 -1.85 14.13 9.04
N ASP A 118 -2.75 14.64 9.89
CA ASP A 118 -3.30 13.90 11.01
C ASP A 118 -4.55 13.15 10.57
N PHE A 119 -4.61 11.86 10.85
CA PHE A 119 -5.74 11.00 10.52
C PHE A 119 -6.00 10.01 11.65
N SER A 120 -7.24 9.54 11.74
CA SER A 120 -7.63 8.46 12.65
C SER A 120 -7.90 7.17 11.89
N LEU A 121 -7.60 6.05 12.51
CA LEU A 121 -8.02 4.72 12.07
C LEU A 121 -9.14 4.22 12.99
N ASN A 122 -10.18 3.65 12.37
CA ASN A 122 -11.28 3.01 13.08
C ASN A 122 -11.67 1.72 12.36
N ASN A 123 -10.89 0.69 12.58
CA ASN A 123 -11.09 -0.64 12.02
C ASN A 123 -11.05 -1.71 13.13
N MET A 124 -10.98 -2.99 12.75
CA MET A 124 -10.95 -4.09 13.70
C MET A 124 -9.74 -4.09 14.66
N TYR A 125 -8.65 -3.39 14.32
CA TYR A 125 -7.43 -3.31 15.12
C TYR A 125 -7.29 -1.99 15.89
N TYR A 126 -7.83 -0.91 15.33
CA TYR A 126 -7.70 0.45 15.86
C TYR A 126 -9.08 1.04 16.14
N LYS A 127 -9.25 1.62 17.31
CA LYS A 127 -10.52 2.26 17.73
C LYS A 127 -10.30 3.76 17.87
N ASN A 128 -10.44 4.50 16.77
CA ASN A 128 -10.17 5.95 16.69
C ASN A 128 -8.73 6.32 17.08
N ASP A 129 -7.79 5.43 16.81
CA ASP A 129 -6.38 5.72 17.06
C ASP A 129 -5.87 6.76 16.06
N CYS A 130 -5.08 7.73 16.52
CA CYS A 130 -4.65 8.88 15.74
C CYS A 130 -3.19 8.76 15.32
N PHE A 131 -2.93 8.99 14.06
CA PHE A 131 -1.60 8.92 13.44
C PHE A 131 -1.28 10.22 12.71
N THR A 132 0.01 10.52 12.60
CA THR A 132 0.51 11.63 11.79
C THR A 132 1.46 11.09 10.74
N ILE A 133 1.20 11.37 9.46
CA ILE A 133 2.15 11.13 8.35
C ILE A 133 2.81 12.45 7.93
N THR A 134 4.10 12.38 7.58
CA THR A 134 4.90 13.56 7.19
C THR A 134 4.87 13.76 5.68
N THR A 135 3.69 14.04 5.14
CA THR A 135 3.44 14.36 3.73
C THR A 135 2.11 15.10 3.57
N GLY A 136 1.98 15.92 2.53
CA GLY A 136 0.71 16.52 2.10
C GLY A 136 -0.12 15.62 1.16
N ALA A 137 0.43 14.46 0.78
CA ALA A 137 -0.21 13.52 -0.14
C ALA A 137 -1.39 12.79 0.52
N VAL A 138 -2.61 13.22 0.24
CA VAL A 138 -3.84 12.68 0.84
C VAL A 138 -3.99 11.18 0.58
N TYR A 139 -3.60 10.70 -0.60
CA TYR A 139 -3.64 9.27 -0.96
C TYR A 139 -2.72 8.40 -0.10
N GLN A 140 -1.69 8.96 0.54
CA GLN A 140 -0.82 8.23 1.44
C GLN A 140 -1.48 7.83 2.76
N VAL A 141 -2.60 8.47 3.13
CA VAL A 141 -3.39 8.04 4.28
C VAL A 141 -3.96 6.63 4.06
N GLN A 142 -4.48 6.36 2.86
CA GLN A 142 -4.96 5.02 2.50
C GLN A 142 -3.83 4.00 2.46
N ASN A 143 -2.68 4.33 1.86
CA ASN A 143 -1.51 3.46 1.83
C ASN A 143 -0.98 3.16 3.24
N CYS A 144 -0.94 4.18 4.11
CA CYS A 144 -0.55 4.01 5.51
C CYS A 144 -1.54 3.12 6.26
N SER A 145 -2.84 3.28 6.02
CA SER A 145 -3.89 2.44 6.62
C SER A 145 -3.73 0.97 6.19
N LEU A 146 -3.40 0.73 4.92
CA LEU A 146 -3.07 -0.60 4.40
C LEU A 146 -1.85 -1.19 5.12
N ALA A 147 -0.76 -0.41 5.24
CA ALA A 147 0.47 -0.85 5.91
C ALA A 147 0.26 -1.13 7.41
N LEU A 148 -0.52 -0.30 8.10
CA LEU A 148 -0.87 -0.51 9.50
C LEU A 148 -1.71 -1.77 9.71
N THR A 149 -2.69 -2.03 8.82
CA THR A 149 -3.47 -3.27 8.84
C THR A 149 -2.57 -4.48 8.59
N ALA A 150 -1.65 -4.40 7.63
CA ALA A 150 -0.68 -5.45 7.35
C ALA A 150 0.23 -5.74 8.56
N ALA A 151 0.70 -4.71 9.25
CA ALA A 151 1.51 -4.84 10.46
C ALA A 151 0.74 -5.56 11.59
N GLU A 152 -0.54 -5.24 11.79
CA GLU A 152 -1.36 -5.91 12.80
C GLU A 152 -1.68 -7.37 12.42
N VAL A 153 -1.86 -7.68 11.14
CA VAL A 153 -1.99 -9.08 10.66
C VAL A 153 -0.72 -9.86 10.96
N LEU A 154 0.47 -9.31 10.68
CA LEU A 154 1.76 -9.96 11.01
C LEU A 154 1.94 -10.16 12.52
N LYS A 155 1.47 -9.21 13.34
CA LYS A 155 1.45 -9.35 14.80
C LYS A 155 0.48 -10.45 15.25
N LYS A 156 -0.74 -10.49 14.69
CA LYS A 156 -1.74 -11.53 14.98
C LYS A 156 -1.23 -12.93 14.64
N THR A 157 -0.51 -13.07 13.52
CA THR A 157 0.08 -14.36 13.10
C THR A 157 1.38 -14.71 13.84
N GLY A 158 1.85 -13.85 14.73
CA GLY A 158 3.06 -14.10 15.55
C GLY A 158 4.38 -13.90 14.81
N VAL A 159 4.34 -13.37 13.57
CA VAL A 159 5.54 -13.09 12.76
C VAL A 159 6.36 -11.95 13.37
N VAL A 160 5.68 -10.92 13.90
CA VAL A 160 6.33 -9.75 14.52
C VAL A 160 5.73 -9.44 15.90
N LYS A 161 6.55 -8.78 16.74
CA LYS A 161 6.09 -8.14 17.97
C LYS A 161 6.08 -6.63 17.74
N LEU A 162 4.92 -6.01 17.87
CA LEU A 162 4.74 -4.57 17.65
C LEU A 162 4.24 -3.90 18.93
N GLU A 163 4.95 -2.86 19.33
CA GLU A 163 4.53 -1.94 20.39
C GLU A 163 3.86 -0.71 19.78
N SER A 164 2.71 -0.29 20.31
CA SER A 164 1.94 0.84 19.79
C SER A 164 2.80 2.10 19.62
N ASN A 165 3.59 2.48 20.64
CA ASN A 165 4.48 3.65 20.56
C ASN A 165 5.53 3.55 19.43
N ALA A 166 6.03 2.34 19.13
CA ALA A 166 6.97 2.13 18.06
C ALA A 166 6.30 2.32 16.69
N VAL A 167 5.06 1.85 16.53
CA VAL A 167 4.26 2.00 15.31
C VAL A 167 4.00 3.49 15.03
N HIS A 168 3.52 4.27 16.03
CA HIS A 168 3.29 5.71 15.86
C HIS A 168 4.56 6.47 15.47
N LYS A 169 5.70 6.15 16.10
CA LYS A 169 7.00 6.75 15.76
C LYS A 169 7.44 6.38 14.35
N ALA A 170 7.22 5.13 13.93
CA ALA A 170 7.57 4.66 12.60
C ALA A 170 6.76 5.40 11.54
N VAL A 171 5.43 5.46 11.69
CA VAL A 171 4.52 6.18 10.77
C VAL A 171 4.96 7.64 10.59
N LYS A 172 5.26 8.33 11.70
CA LYS A 172 5.69 9.74 11.66
C LYS A 172 7.06 9.95 10.98
N LYS A 173 7.93 8.93 11.00
CA LYS A 173 9.28 9.02 10.42
C LYS A 173 9.36 8.66 8.93
N VAL A 174 8.33 8.03 8.40
CA VAL A 174 8.34 7.61 6.99
C VAL A 174 8.40 8.83 6.09
N GLN A 175 9.29 8.80 5.12
CA GLN A 175 9.41 9.78 4.04
C GLN A 175 9.14 9.09 2.71
N TRP A 176 8.38 9.75 1.85
CA TRP A 176 8.05 9.26 0.52
C TRP A 176 8.63 10.22 -0.53
N HIS A 177 9.83 9.93 -0.98
CA HIS A 177 10.46 10.69 -2.07
C HIS A 177 9.64 10.57 -3.35
N GLY A 178 9.43 11.71 -4.02
CA GLY A 178 8.61 11.77 -5.22
C GLY A 178 7.11 11.52 -5.02
N ARG A 179 6.58 11.74 -3.79
CA ARG A 179 5.16 11.68 -3.47
C ARG A 179 4.74 12.96 -2.74
N MET A 180 4.33 13.98 -3.48
CA MET A 180 4.09 15.32 -2.95
C MET A 180 5.28 15.84 -2.14
N GLU A 181 6.49 15.48 -2.57
CA GLU A 181 7.72 15.91 -1.93
C GLU A 181 8.00 17.38 -2.24
N GLN A 182 8.09 18.19 -1.21
CA GLN A 182 8.49 19.58 -1.37
C GLN A 182 10.02 19.66 -1.46
N ILE A 183 10.53 20.02 -2.65
CA ILE A 183 11.97 20.12 -2.93
C ILE A 183 12.51 21.55 -2.81
N ALA A 184 11.62 22.56 -2.87
CA ALA A 184 11.90 23.96 -2.64
C ALA A 184 10.61 24.70 -2.30
N ASP A 185 10.69 25.98 -1.93
CA ASP A 185 9.51 26.80 -1.64
C ASP A 185 8.52 26.77 -2.81
N ASN A 186 7.30 26.28 -2.54
CA ASN A 186 6.21 26.12 -3.52
C ASN A 186 6.52 25.20 -4.72
N ILE A 187 7.56 24.36 -4.64
CA ILE A 187 7.89 23.37 -5.67
C ILE A 187 7.73 21.97 -5.10
N TYR A 188 6.82 21.21 -5.70
CA TYR A 188 6.53 19.84 -5.31
C TYR A 188 6.81 18.87 -6.46
N VAL A 189 7.28 17.67 -6.12
CA VAL A 189 7.49 16.55 -7.05
C VAL A 189 6.58 15.41 -6.67
N ASP A 190 5.91 14.86 -7.68
CA ASP A 190 5.05 13.68 -7.53
C ASP A 190 5.22 12.71 -8.69
N GLY A 191 5.14 11.42 -8.44
CA GLY A 191 5.27 10.37 -9.43
C GLY A 191 3.95 10.01 -10.15
N ALA A 192 2.90 10.82 -10.01
CA ALA A 192 1.63 10.59 -10.70
C ALA A 192 1.81 10.64 -12.23
N HIS A 193 1.41 9.58 -12.92
CA HIS A 193 1.61 9.41 -14.37
C HIS A 193 0.44 8.67 -15.05
N ASN A 194 -0.63 8.38 -14.31
CA ASN A 194 -1.87 7.83 -14.83
C ASN A 194 -3.08 8.66 -14.36
N PRO A 195 -4.27 8.51 -14.95
CA PRO A 195 -5.44 9.33 -14.62
C PRO A 195 -5.77 9.36 -13.13
N GLU A 196 -5.86 8.19 -12.48
CA GLU A 196 -6.19 8.09 -11.06
C GLU A 196 -5.10 8.73 -10.17
N GLY A 197 -3.81 8.59 -10.54
CA GLY A 197 -2.70 9.25 -9.85
C GLY A 197 -2.78 10.76 -9.94
N ILE A 198 -3.10 11.31 -11.12
CA ILE A 198 -3.29 12.75 -11.31
C ILE A 198 -4.49 13.27 -10.51
N GLU A 199 -5.61 12.56 -10.48
CA GLU A 199 -6.77 12.92 -9.65
C GLU A 199 -6.40 12.94 -8.15
N ALA A 200 -5.67 11.94 -7.67
CA ALA A 200 -5.19 11.88 -6.30
C ALA A 200 -4.21 13.03 -5.95
N LEU A 201 -3.35 13.40 -6.90
CA LEU A 201 -2.47 14.56 -6.79
C LEU A 201 -3.27 15.86 -6.69
N ILE A 202 -4.27 16.07 -7.57
CA ILE A 202 -5.15 17.25 -7.54
C ILE A 202 -5.84 17.38 -6.18
N CYS A 203 -6.38 16.28 -5.64
CA CYS A 203 -6.98 16.26 -4.31
C CYS A 203 -5.98 16.65 -3.20
N SER A 204 -4.71 16.32 -3.37
CA SER A 204 -3.65 16.64 -2.40
C SER A 204 -3.21 18.10 -2.48
N VAL A 205 -3.14 18.67 -3.69
CA VAL A 205 -2.67 20.05 -3.94
C VAL A 205 -3.75 21.08 -3.64
N SER A 206 -5.03 20.78 -3.93
CA SER A 206 -6.15 21.73 -3.79
C SER A 206 -6.23 22.42 -2.43
N PRO A 207 -6.07 21.72 -1.28
CA PRO A 207 -6.08 22.38 0.03
C PRO A 207 -4.89 23.32 0.27
N ILE A 208 -3.74 23.08 -0.38
CA ILE A 208 -2.52 23.86 -0.18
C ILE A 208 -2.56 25.15 -1.01
N THR A 209 -3.17 25.10 -2.19
CA THR A 209 -3.21 26.27 -3.09
C THR A 209 -4.25 27.31 -2.72
N CYS A 210 -5.15 27.01 -1.77
CA CYS A 210 -6.23 27.90 -1.33
C CYS A 210 -6.99 28.54 -2.51
N GLY A 211 -7.21 27.79 -3.58
CA GLY A 211 -7.89 28.27 -4.79
C GLY A 211 -7.02 29.13 -5.72
N ARG A 212 -5.71 29.24 -5.51
CA ARG A 212 -4.79 29.82 -6.53
C ARG A 212 -4.73 28.86 -7.73
N LYS A 213 -5.06 29.39 -8.90
CA LYS A 213 -4.94 28.67 -10.17
C LYS A 213 -3.52 28.79 -10.71
#